data_76805fc1761a13c1ea89b4714fd5e9b4
#
_entry.id   76805fc1761a13c1ea89b4714fd5e9b4
#
_cell.length_a   1.000
_cell.length_b   1.000
_cell.length_c   1.000
_cell.angle_alpha   90.00
_cell.angle_beta   90.00
_cell.angle_gamma   90.00
#
_symmetry.space_group_name_H-M   'P 1'
#
loop_
_entity.id
_entity.type
_entity.pdbx_description
1 polymer ?
#
loop_
_entity_poly.entity_id
_entity_poly.type
_entity_poly.pdbx_seq_one_letter_code
_entity_poly.pdbx_strand_id
1 'polypeptide(L)'
;MQRILCVLAAALAAGTLQAAPLNEATRAHYADISEQMQAHLPLPVNGFITVTKAALEKDQWHVDYRLPQAETLAQTLTPGKPSSRVQAEQMMSGILQSIKAGTLQEYYLETCQSPPPLQPIAINYRVLDSKSKLLAKWQVHPRECRSEAAKKAQARGTMAFESSMIADNVRLDEGGVKNGHMFAHYTLTDQDFSQIHPDALLYLHSQMKQLLLPMACSPQGGLMPGILSAQFAMQDKHGRALPPVDISAVDCAPTMATQK
;
A
#
# COMPACT_ATOMS: atom_id res chain seq x y z
N MET A 1 64.11 -27.46 -13.29
CA MET A 1 62.82 -27.58 -12.57
C MET A 1 61.96 -26.36 -12.82
N GLN A 2 61.14 -26.44 -13.84
CA GLN A 2 60.31 -25.35 -14.33
C GLN A 2 58.90 -25.60 -13.81
N ARG A 3 58.45 -24.77 -12.86
CA ARG A 3 57.09 -24.82 -12.34
C ARG A 3 56.18 -24.00 -13.26
N ILE A 4 55.35 -24.72 -14.00
CA ILE A 4 54.27 -24.16 -14.83
C ILE A 4 53.17 -23.65 -13.88
N LEU A 5 53.02 -22.37 -13.77
CA LEU A 5 51.84 -21.73 -13.13
C LEU A 5 50.69 -21.76 -14.13
N CYS A 6 49.78 -22.71 -13.99
CA CYS A 6 48.48 -22.63 -14.63
C CYS A 6 47.61 -21.59 -13.89
N VAL A 7 47.56 -20.39 -14.42
CA VAL A 7 46.53 -19.37 -14.02
C VAL A 7 45.21 -19.79 -14.64
N LEU A 8 44.38 -20.45 -13.86
CA LEU A 8 42.97 -20.63 -14.19
C LEU A 8 42.27 -19.28 -14.08
N ALA A 9 42.14 -18.60 -15.21
CA ALA A 9 41.20 -17.47 -15.35
C ALA A 9 39.77 -18.04 -15.30
N ALA A 10 39.22 -18.13 -14.10
CA ALA A 10 37.79 -18.32 -13.92
C ALA A 10 37.12 -17.04 -14.41
N ALA A 11 36.71 -17.01 -15.67
CA ALA A 11 35.79 -16.01 -16.18
C ALA A 11 34.48 -16.13 -15.39
N LEU A 12 34.34 -15.28 -14.39
CA LEU A 12 33.04 -14.98 -13.76
C LEU A 12 32.18 -14.34 -14.84
N ALA A 13 31.52 -15.18 -15.64
CA ALA A 13 30.35 -14.79 -16.38
C ALA A 13 29.29 -14.42 -15.34
N ALA A 14 29.30 -13.16 -14.91
CA ALA A 14 28.14 -12.53 -14.31
C ALA A 14 27.05 -12.50 -15.38
N GLY A 15 26.44 -13.65 -15.62
CA GLY A 15 25.24 -13.75 -16.42
C GLY A 15 24.21 -12.83 -15.77
N THR A 16 24.01 -11.67 -16.36
CA THR A 16 22.80 -10.92 -16.15
C THR A 16 21.66 -11.89 -16.46
N LEU A 17 21.01 -12.40 -15.42
CA LEU A 17 19.79 -13.17 -15.54
C LEU A 17 18.75 -12.23 -16.20
N GLN A 18 18.84 -12.15 -17.51
CA GLN A 18 17.87 -11.48 -18.33
C GLN A 18 16.56 -12.24 -18.10
N ALA A 19 15.58 -11.56 -17.51
CA ALA A 19 14.23 -12.13 -17.39
C ALA A 19 13.83 -12.62 -18.78
N ALA A 20 13.22 -13.80 -18.85
CA ALA A 20 12.68 -14.31 -20.11
C ALA A 20 11.76 -13.24 -20.71
N PRO A 21 11.78 -13.05 -22.03
CA PRO A 21 10.93 -12.05 -22.67
C PRO A 21 9.47 -12.35 -22.37
N LEU A 22 8.67 -11.31 -22.16
CA LEU A 22 7.24 -11.44 -21.93
C LEU A 22 6.57 -12.06 -23.18
N ASN A 23 5.59 -12.93 -22.94
CA ASN A 23 4.74 -13.38 -24.04
C ASN A 23 3.88 -12.20 -24.55
N GLU A 24 3.36 -12.35 -25.75
CA GLU A 24 2.59 -11.31 -26.44
C GLU A 24 1.35 -10.88 -25.65
N ALA A 25 0.61 -11.84 -25.08
CA ALA A 25 -0.57 -11.56 -24.30
C ALA A 25 -0.28 -10.70 -23.06
N THR A 26 0.80 -11.00 -22.33
CA THR A 26 1.23 -10.20 -21.17
C THR A 26 1.67 -8.82 -21.59
N ARG A 27 2.43 -8.72 -22.69
CA ARG A 27 2.89 -7.41 -23.19
C ARG A 27 1.70 -6.54 -23.63
N ALA A 28 0.75 -7.10 -24.37
CA ALA A 28 -0.45 -6.39 -24.80
C ALA A 28 -1.29 -5.92 -23.59
N HIS A 29 -1.49 -6.79 -22.62
CA HIS A 29 -2.25 -6.46 -21.40
C HIS A 29 -1.63 -5.29 -20.64
N TYR A 30 -0.32 -5.33 -20.37
CA TYR A 30 0.33 -4.24 -19.64
C TYR A 30 0.51 -2.96 -20.48
N ALA A 31 0.57 -3.07 -21.80
CA ALA A 31 0.57 -1.90 -22.68
C ALA A 31 -0.79 -1.16 -22.62
N ASP A 32 -1.89 -1.91 -22.66
CA ASP A 32 -3.24 -1.36 -22.51
C ASP A 32 -3.45 -0.70 -21.13
N ILE A 33 -3.05 -1.35 -20.05
CA ILE A 33 -3.07 -0.75 -18.69
C ILE A 33 -2.21 0.52 -18.65
N SER A 34 -1.03 0.52 -19.29
CA SER A 34 -0.15 1.69 -19.34
C SER A 34 -0.84 2.89 -20.01
N GLU A 35 -1.50 2.66 -21.13
CA GLU A 35 -2.23 3.70 -21.84
C GLU A 35 -3.39 4.25 -21.00
N GLN A 36 -4.20 3.38 -20.43
CA GLN A 36 -5.31 3.77 -19.56
C GLN A 36 -4.82 4.56 -18.33
N MET A 37 -3.77 4.09 -17.66
CA MET A 37 -3.25 4.79 -16.48
C MET A 37 -2.65 6.15 -16.82
N GLN A 38 -1.93 6.28 -17.94
CA GLN A 38 -1.33 7.55 -18.34
C GLN A 38 -2.37 8.67 -18.53
N ALA A 39 -3.59 8.33 -18.98
CA ALA A 39 -4.68 9.28 -19.12
C ALA A 39 -5.17 9.86 -17.77
N HIS A 40 -4.86 9.19 -16.66
CA HIS A 40 -5.33 9.55 -15.31
C HIS A 40 -4.21 10.01 -14.38
N LEU A 41 -2.94 9.99 -14.83
CA LEU A 41 -1.83 10.49 -14.01
C LEU A 41 -1.82 12.03 -13.93
N PRO A 42 -1.44 12.59 -12.76
CA PRO A 42 -1.05 11.95 -11.53
C PRO A 42 -2.24 11.40 -10.73
N LEU A 43 -2.16 10.14 -10.26
CA LEU A 43 -3.23 9.48 -9.53
C LEU A 43 -2.95 9.50 -8.03
N PRO A 44 -3.75 10.20 -7.20
CA PRO A 44 -3.60 10.14 -5.76
C PRO A 44 -3.99 8.75 -5.23
N VAL A 45 -3.08 8.12 -4.49
CA VAL A 45 -3.34 6.85 -3.78
C VAL A 45 -4.00 7.14 -2.44
N ASN A 46 -3.51 8.19 -1.77
CA ASN A 46 -4.06 8.73 -0.52
C ASN A 46 -3.61 10.20 -0.39
N GLY A 47 -3.92 10.84 0.75
CA GLY A 47 -3.56 12.25 0.99
C GLY A 47 -2.06 12.57 0.94
N PHE A 48 -1.19 11.57 0.90
CA PHE A 48 0.27 11.74 0.96
C PHE A 48 1.02 11.11 -0.22
N ILE A 49 0.44 10.15 -0.91
CA ILE A 49 1.09 9.37 -1.95
C ILE A 49 0.38 9.59 -3.27
N THR A 50 1.13 9.92 -4.30
CA THR A 50 0.62 10.08 -5.66
C THR A 50 1.42 9.22 -6.62
N VAL A 51 0.76 8.41 -7.44
CA VAL A 51 1.40 7.75 -8.60
C VAL A 51 1.62 8.80 -9.68
N THR A 52 2.85 8.97 -10.10
CA THR A 52 3.21 9.95 -11.16
C THR A 52 3.67 9.29 -12.44
N LYS A 53 3.93 8.00 -12.39
CA LYS A 53 4.25 7.17 -13.55
C LYS A 53 3.75 5.75 -13.32
N ALA A 54 3.16 5.15 -14.34
CA ALA A 54 2.88 3.73 -14.43
C ALA A 54 2.99 3.33 -15.91
N ALA A 55 4.06 2.61 -16.28
CA ALA A 55 4.35 2.34 -17.68
C ALA A 55 5.10 1.03 -17.90
N LEU A 56 4.81 0.35 -19.00
CA LEU A 56 5.57 -0.78 -19.48
C LEU A 56 6.80 -0.28 -20.27
N GLU A 57 8.00 -0.57 -19.79
CA GLU A 57 9.25 -0.23 -20.45
C GLU A 57 10.19 -1.45 -20.48
N LYS A 58 10.66 -1.85 -21.64
CA LYS A 58 11.61 -2.97 -21.80
C LYS A 58 11.15 -4.26 -21.08
N ASP A 59 9.90 -4.62 -21.26
CA ASP A 59 9.28 -5.80 -20.64
C ASP A 59 9.26 -5.78 -19.09
N GLN A 60 9.27 -4.60 -18.48
CA GLN A 60 9.16 -4.38 -17.05
C GLN A 60 8.12 -3.29 -16.77
N TRP A 61 7.37 -3.43 -15.70
CA TRP A 61 6.44 -2.41 -15.24
C TRP A 61 7.17 -1.42 -14.35
N HIS A 62 7.00 -0.14 -14.62
CA HIS A 62 7.62 0.94 -13.86
C HIS A 62 6.56 1.77 -13.15
N VAL A 63 6.70 1.92 -11.84
CA VAL A 63 5.81 2.73 -11.01
C VAL A 63 6.62 3.75 -10.23
N ASP A 64 6.26 5.03 -10.39
CA ASP A 64 6.84 6.12 -9.61
C ASP A 64 5.79 6.68 -8.66
N TYR A 65 6.10 6.62 -7.38
CA TYR A 65 5.37 7.30 -6.33
C TYR A 65 6.01 8.63 -6.01
N ARG A 66 5.20 9.63 -5.73
CA ARG A 66 5.64 10.92 -5.21
C ARG A 66 5.15 11.09 -3.78
N LEU A 67 6.07 11.49 -2.91
CA LEU A 67 5.82 11.86 -1.52
C LEU A 67 6.25 13.30 -1.28
N PRO A 68 5.64 14.03 -0.34
CA PRO A 68 6.19 15.28 0.17
C PRO A 68 7.54 15.03 0.85
N GLN A 69 8.28 16.10 1.10
CA GLN A 69 9.51 16.01 1.89
C GLN A 69 9.19 15.56 3.32
N ALA A 70 10.16 14.91 3.98
CA ALA A 70 9.99 14.37 5.33
C ALA A 70 9.49 15.43 6.33
N GLU A 71 10.04 16.62 6.28
CA GLU A 71 9.66 17.72 7.16
C GLU A 71 8.21 18.18 6.93
N THR A 72 7.80 18.31 5.68
CA THR A 72 6.41 18.66 5.31
C THR A 72 5.44 17.59 5.78
N LEU A 73 5.81 16.32 5.58
CA LEU A 73 4.99 15.21 6.00
C LEU A 73 4.84 15.15 7.52
N ALA A 74 5.94 15.33 8.25
CA ALA A 74 5.94 15.36 9.71
C ALA A 74 5.06 16.50 10.26
N GLN A 75 5.11 17.68 9.65
CA GLN A 75 4.25 18.82 10.02
C GLN A 75 2.77 18.53 9.75
N THR A 76 2.46 17.86 8.64
CA THR A 76 1.08 17.51 8.29
C THR A 76 0.50 16.47 9.24
N LEU A 77 1.30 15.47 9.61
CA LEU A 77 0.85 14.37 10.49
C LEU A 77 0.84 14.76 11.99
N THR A 78 1.60 15.77 12.37
CA THR A 78 1.67 16.27 13.77
C THR A 78 1.49 17.79 13.84
N PRO A 79 0.29 18.32 13.51
CA PRO A 79 0.05 19.76 13.50
C PRO A 79 0.33 20.37 14.87
N GLY A 80 1.03 21.51 14.90
CA GLY A 80 1.30 22.28 16.12
C GLY A 80 2.42 21.74 17.00
N LYS A 81 3.06 20.62 16.66
CA LYS A 81 4.27 20.14 17.33
C LYS A 81 5.50 20.38 16.44
N PRO A 82 6.54 21.05 16.92
CA PRO A 82 7.79 21.12 16.19
C PRO A 82 8.37 19.70 16.10
N SER A 83 8.42 19.15 14.89
CA SER A 83 9.08 17.87 14.65
C SER A 83 10.59 18.09 14.55
N SER A 84 11.36 17.32 15.33
CA SER A 84 12.81 17.30 15.12
C SER A 84 13.12 16.63 13.76
N ARG A 85 14.24 17.00 13.15
CA ARG A 85 14.71 16.37 11.92
C ARG A 85 14.80 14.84 12.04
N VAL A 86 15.25 14.36 13.20
CA VAL A 86 15.37 12.91 13.49
C VAL A 86 13.99 12.23 13.47
N GLN A 87 12.96 12.86 14.06
CA GLN A 87 11.59 12.30 14.01
C GLN A 87 11.05 12.27 12.59
N ALA A 88 11.28 13.32 11.79
CA ALA A 88 10.87 13.38 10.40
C ALA A 88 11.54 12.28 9.55
N GLU A 89 12.84 12.05 9.75
CA GLU A 89 13.60 11.00 9.06
C GLU A 89 13.12 9.59 9.47
N GLN A 90 12.86 9.34 10.76
CA GLN A 90 12.30 8.07 11.24
C GLN A 90 10.92 7.81 10.66
N MET A 91 10.04 8.81 10.67
CA MET A 91 8.70 8.73 10.08
C MET A 91 8.78 8.41 8.59
N MET A 92 9.63 9.10 7.83
CA MET A 92 9.83 8.83 6.41
C MET A 92 10.34 7.41 6.18
N SER A 93 11.28 6.92 6.98
CA SER A 93 11.77 5.55 6.90
C SER A 93 10.64 4.53 7.11
N GLY A 94 9.79 4.73 8.12
CA GLY A 94 8.62 3.88 8.37
C GLY A 94 7.64 3.87 7.19
N ILE A 95 7.36 5.04 6.62
CA ILE A 95 6.47 5.17 5.45
C ILE A 95 7.06 4.42 4.25
N LEU A 96 8.35 4.58 3.96
CA LEU A 96 9.00 3.88 2.85
C LEU A 96 8.97 2.37 3.03
N GLN A 97 9.16 1.86 4.25
CA GLN A 97 9.04 0.44 4.56
C GLN A 97 7.60 -0.06 4.37
N SER A 98 6.61 0.71 4.80
CA SER A 98 5.19 0.37 4.63
C SER A 98 4.79 0.34 3.16
N ILE A 99 5.23 1.31 2.34
CA ILE A 99 4.99 1.30 0.89
C ILE A 99 5.61 0.05 0.27
N LYS A 100 6.86 -0.26 0.61
CA LYS A 100 7.54 -1.45 0.09
C LYS A 100 6.81 -2.74 0.48
N ALA A 101 6.38 -2.87 1.72
CA ALA A 101 5.64 -4.05 2.18
C ALA A 101 4.30 -4.17 1.46
N GLY A 102 3.54 -3.08 1.32
CA GLY A 102 2.27 -3.03 0.59
C GLY A 102 2.42 -3.44 -0.87
N THR A 103 3.40 -2.87 -1.59
CA THR A 103 3.63 -3.21 -3.01
C THR A 103 4.08 -4.66 -3.21
N LEU A 104 4.86 -5.24 -2.29
CA LEU A 104 5.18 -6.66 -2.33
C LEU A 104 3.94 -7.53 -2.16
N GLN A 105 3.06 -7.18 -1.24
CA GLN A 105 1.85 -7.93 -0.98
C GLN A 105 0.87 -7.85 -2.15
N GLU A 106 0.67 -6.67 -2.73
CA GLU A 106 -0.09 -6.48 -3.96
C GLU A 106 0.47 -7.33 -5.10
N TYR A 107 1.78 -7.34 -5.27
CA TYR A 107 2.45 -8.19 -6.25
C TYR A 107 2.12 -9.67 -6.06
N TYR A 108 2.14 -10.17 -4.83
CA TYR A 108 1.82 -11.56 -4.53
C TYR A 108 0.36 -11.93 -4.81
N LEU A 109 -0.54 -11.01 -4.57
CA LEU A 109 -1.98 -11.24 -4.73
C LEU A 109 -2.47 -11.04 -6.16
N GLU A 110 -1.92 -10.08 -6.87
CA GLU A 110 -2.39 -9.73 -8.21
C GLU A 110 -1.49 -10.29 -9.30
N THR A 111 -0.21 -9.91 -9.30
CA THR A 111 0.70 -10.28 -10.38
C THR A 111 1.05 -11.77 -10.35
N CYS A 112 1.25 -12.34 -9.16
CA CYS A 112 1.56 -13.78 -9.05
C CYS A 112 0.35 -14.69 -9.28
N GLN A 113 -0.86 -14.17 -9.23
CA GLN A 113 -2.09 -14.91 -9.49
C GLN A 113 -2.72 -14.58 -10.86
N SER A 114 -1.99 -13.90 -11.72
CA SER A 114 -2.47 -13.60 -13.07
C SER A 114 -2.92 -14.87 -13.79
N PRO A 115 -4.13 -14.88 -14.34
CA PRO A 115 -4.65 -16.07 -15.00
C PRO A 115 -3.92 -16.31 -16.34
N PRO A 116 -3.72 -17.56 -16.76
CA PRO A 116 -3.19 -17.84 -18.09
C PRO A 116 -4.05 -17.19 -19.19
N PRO A 117 -3.47 -16.66 -20.27
CA PRO A 117 -2.06 -16.77 -20.67
C PRO A 117 -1.10 -15.74 -20.08
N LEU A 118 -1.57 -14.88 -19.16
CA LEU A 118 -0.72 -13.87 -18.55
C LEU A 118 0.35 -14.53 -17.66
N GLN A 119 1.51 -13.89 -17.60
CA GLN A 119 2.61 -14.34 -16.75
C GLN A 119 3.06 -13.19 -15.83
N PRO A 120 3.58 -13.50 -14.64
CA PRO A 120 4.12 -12.48 -13.74
C PRO A 120 5.22 -11.65 -14.41
N ILE A 121 5.16 -10.34 -14.22
CA ILE A 121 6.09 -9.35 -14.78
C ILE A 121 6.99 -8.78 -13.67
N ALA A 122 8.21 -8.36 -14.01
CA ALA A 122 9.04 -7.62 -13.08
C ALA A 122 8.51 -6.19 -12.92
N ILE A 123 8.42 -5.71 -11.68
CA ILE A 123 7.97 -4.35 -11.37
C ILE A 123 9.10 -3.57 -10.71
N ASN A 124 9.40 -2.40 -11.26
CA ASN A 124 10.34 -1.43 -10.71
C ASN A 124 9.59 -0.31 -10.02
N TYR A 125 9.81 -0.14 -8.75
CA TYR A 125 9.24 0.92 -7.94
C TYR A 125 10.28 1.99 -7.63
N ARG A 126 9.89 3.25 -7.76
CA ARG A 126 10.66 4.41 -7.30
C ARG A 126 9.77 5.28 -6.44
N VAL A 127 10.33 5.80 -5.36
CA VAL A 127 9.68 6.80 -4.52
C VAL A 127 10.50 8.08 -4.60
N LEU A 128 9.85 9.15 -4.98
CA LEU A 128 10.42 10.46 -5.22
C LEU A 128 9.85 11.46 -4.22
N ASP A 129 10.62 12.47 -3.83
CA ASP A 129 10.09 13.59 -3.07
C ASP A 129 9.36 14.59 -3.98
N SER A 130 8.84 15.68 -3.40
CA SER A 130 8.16 16.75 -4.11
C SER A 130 9.04 17.43 -5.17
N LYS A 131 10.37 17.35 -5.05
CA LYS A 131 11.37 17.90 -5.99
C LYS A 131 11.89 16.85 -6.96
N SER A 132 11.25 15.67 -7.03
CA SER A 132 11.67 14.55 -7.89
C SER A 132 13.01 13.93 -7.52
N LYS A 133 13.52 14.16 -6.29
CA LYS A 133 14.71 13.48 -5.78
C LYS A 133 14.33 12.06 -5.36
N LEU A 134 15.16 11.09 -5.71
CA LEU A 134 14.96 9.69 -5.34
C LEU A 134 15.10 9.49 -3.83
N LEU A 135 14.05 9.00 -3.18
CA LEU A 135 14.02 8.61 -1.77
C LEU A 135 14.29 7.12 -1.59
N ALA A 136 13.66 6.28 -2.43
CA ALA A 136 13.83 4.84 -2.40
C ALA A 136 13.60 4.23 -3.79
N LYS A 137 14.18 3.05 -4.02
CA LYS A 137 13.88 2.20 -5.18
C LYS A 137 14.00 0.75 -4.80
N TRP A 138 13.15 -0.10 -5.39
CA TRP A 138 13.27 -1.55 -5.32
C TRP A 138 12.66 -2.17 -6.57
N GLN A 139 12.97 -3.44 -6.77
CA GLN A 139 12.41 -4.23 -7.85
C GLN A 139 11.83 -5.52 -7.28
N VAL A 140 10.68 -5.92 -7.79
CA VAL A 140 10.06 -7.21 -7.51
C VAL A 140 10.14 -8.06 -8.77
N HIS A 141 10.59 -9.30 -8.63
CA HIS A 141 10.81 -10.20 -9.76
C HIS A 141 9.79 -11.33 -9.78
N PRO A 142 9.48 -11.93 -10.95
CA PRO A 142 8.60 -13.09 -11.07
C PRO A 142 9.00 -14.29 -10.18
N ARG A 143 10.28 -14.43 -9.85
CA ARG A 143 10.77 -15.47 -8.93
C ARG A 143 10.19 -15.34 -7.52
N GLU A 144 9.82 -14.13 -7.10
CA GLU A 144 9.21 -13.87 -5.79
C GLU A 144 7.87 -14.58 -5.63
N CYS A 145 7.17 -14.88 -6.72
CA CYS A 145 5.92 -15.65 -6.70
C CYS A 145 6.07 -17.08 -6.14
N ARG A 146 7.29 -17.58 -6.07
CA ARG A 146 7.60 -18.91 -5.51
C ARG A 146 8.07 -18.84 -4.06
N SER A 147 8.19 -17.65 -3.49
CA SER A 147 8.63 -17.46 -2.10
C SER A 147 7.59 -17.97 -1.11
N GLU A 148 8.03 -18.35 0.09
CA GLU A 148 7.11 -18.73 1.17
C GLU A 148 6.21 -17.55 1.59
N ALA A 149 6.72 -16.31 1.48
CA ALA A 149 5.92 -15.10 1.71
C ALA A 149 4.78 -14.98 0.70
N ALA A 150 5.04 -15.23 -0.59
CA ALA A 150 4.00 -15.22 -1.63
C ALA A 150 2.97 -16.32 -1.38
N LYS A 151 3.39 -17.55 -1.10
CA LYS A 151 2.48 -18.66 -0.79
C LYS A 151 1.58 -18.33 0.42
N LYS A 152 2.17 -17.75 1.47
CA LYS A 152 1.44 -17.33 2.66
C LYS A 152 0.44 -16.21 2.37
N ALA A 153 0.83 -15.20 1.58
CA ALA A 153 -0.06 -14.12 1.16
C ALA A 153 -1.23 -14.65 0.31
N GLN A 154 -0.94 -15.53 -0.67
CA GLN A 154 -1.94 -16.15 -1.53
C GLN A 154 -2.92 -17.06 -0.74
N ALA A 155 -2.39 -17.84 0.22
CA ALA A 155 -3.22 -18.69 1.08
C ALA A 155 -4.17 -17.87 1.97
N ARG A 156 -3.75 -16.68 2.40
CA ARG A 156 -4.62 -15.77 3.15
C ARG A 156 -5.69 -15.11 2.27
N GLY A 157 -5.41 -14.94 0.96
CA GLY A 157 -6.34 -14.33 0.00
C GLY A 157 -6.69 -12.88 0.30
N THR A 158 -5.89 -12.21 1.12
CA THR A 158 -6.15 -10.88 1.63
C THR A 158 -4.90 -10.03 1.57
N MET A 159 -5.03 -8.74 1.23
CA MET A 159 -4.08 -7.73 1.66
C MET A 159 -4.21 -7.59 3.18
N ALA A 160 -3.51 -8.44 3.95
CA ALA A 160 -3.49 -8.30 5.39
C ALA A 160 -2.34 -7.34 5.75
N PHE A 161 -2.67 -6.21 6.32
CA PHE A 161 -1.69 -5.37 7.00
C PHE A 161 -1.30 -6.07 8.29
N GLU A 162 0.00 -6.18 8.56
CA GLU A 162 0.46 -6.70 9.83
C GLU A 162 0.11 -5.71 10.95
N SER A 163 -0.17 -6.27 12.14
CA SER A 163 -0.44 -5.47 13.33
C SER A 163 0.62 -4.39 13.53
N SER A 164 0.20 -3.15 13.62
CA SER A 164 1.08 -2.00 13.77
C SER A 164 0.43 -0.90 14.61
N MET A 165 1.23 -0.20 15.40
CA MET A 165 0.78 1.03 16.04
C MET A 165 0.65 2.12 14.97
N ILE A 166 -0.57 2.65 14.79
CA ILE A 166 -0.85 3.76 13.86
C ILE A 166 -0.91 5.11 14.58
N ALA A 167 -1.10 5.08 15.89
CA ALA A 167 -0.98 6.22 16.80
C ALA A 167 -0.60 5.70 18.20
N ASP A 168 -0.24 6.60 19.12
CA ASP A 168 0.22 6.23 20.46
C ASP A 168 -0.74 5.29 21.22
N ASN A 169 -2.03 5.38 20.93
CA ASN A 169 -3.11 4.64 21.60
C ASN A 169 -3.99 3.83 20.64
N VAL A 170 -3.63 3.72 19.36
CA VAL A 170 -4.39 2.99 18.34
C VAL A 170 -3.50 1.99 17.64
N ARG A 171 -3.81 0.72 17.80
CA ARG A 171 -3.15 -0.37 17.11
C ARG A 171 -4.07 -0.92 16.02
N LEU A 172 -3.56 -1.04 14.80
CA LEU A 172 -4.17 -1.87 13.77
C LEU A 172 -3.81 -3.33 14.07
N ASP A 173 -4.77 -4.16 14.37
CA ASP A 173 -4.55 -5.59 14.62
C ASP A 173 -4.53 -6.39 13.34
N GLU A 174 -5.46 -6.09 12.45
CA GLU A 174 -5.63 -6.74 11.16
C GLU A 174 -6.32 -5.77 10.20
N GLY A 175 -5.97 -5.84 8.91
CA GLY A 175 -6.66 -5.05 7.89
C GLY A 175 -6.33 -5.54 6.49
N GLY A 176 -7.16 -5.17 5.52
CA GLY A 176 -6.91 -5.56 4.14
C GLY A 176 -8.13 -5.47 3.23
N VAL A 177 -8.02 -6.11 2.07
CA VAL A 177 -9.11 -6.26 1.10
C VAL A 177 -9.26 -7.74 0.75
N LYS A 178 -10.47 -8.26 0.86
CA LYS A 178 -10.81 -9.64 0.51
C LYS A 178 -12.04 -9.64 -0.40
N ASN A 179 -11.88 -10.14 -1.64
CA ASN A 179 -12.97 -10.21 -2.62
C ASN A 179 -13.67 -8.85 -2.83
N GLY A 180 -12.91 -7.76 -2.85
CA GLY A 180 -13.46 -6.41 -2.95
C GLY A 180 -14.03 -5.83 -1.64
N HIS A 181 -13.97 -6.56 -0.53
CA HIS A 181 -14.40 -6.06 0.77
C HIS A 181 -13.19 -5.60 1.57
N MET A 182 -13.07 -4.29 1.77
CA MET A 182 -12.06 -3.69 2.66
C MET A 182 -12.46 -3.93 4.11
N PHE A 183 -11.50 -4.28 4.95
CA PHE A 183 -11.73 -4.40 6.39
C PHE A 183 -10.52 -3.92 7.18
N ALA A 184 -10.75 -3.44 8.39
CA ALA A 184 -9.69 -3.19 9.37
C ALA A 184 -10.21 -3.34 10.79
N HIS A 185 -9.39 -3.96 11.65
CA HIS A 185 -9.66 -4.16 13.06
C HIS A 185 -8.66 -3.37 13.89
N TYR A 186 -9.16 -2.54 14.79
CA TYR A 186 -8.34 -1.67 15.62
C TYR A 186 -8.54 -1.98 17.10
N THR A 187 -7.46 -1.89 17.87
CA THR A 187 -7.50 -1.86 19.33
C THR A 187 -7.12 -0.48 19.85
N LEU A 188 -7.97 0.11 20.69
CA LEU A 188 -7.65 1.29 21.49
C LEU A 188 -6.93 0.82 22.76
N THR A 189 -5.62 1.00 22.83
CA THR A 189 -4.75 0.36 23.82
C THR A 189 -4.85 0.99 25.21
N ASP A 190 -5.41 2.19 25.32
CA ASP A 190 -5.60 2.92 26.58
C ASP A 190 -7.07 3.00 27.03
N GLN A 191 -8.03 2.63 26.18
CA GLN A 191 -9.45 2.74 26.48
C GLN A 191 -10.00 1.48 27.15
N ASP A 192 -11.04 1.70 27.95
CA ASP A 192 -11.90 0.66 28.56
C ASP A 192 -13.36 1.05 28.34
N PHE A 193 -14.03 0.39 27.40
CA PHE A 193 -15.40 0.75 27.03
C PHE A 193 -16.41 0.51 28.15
N SER A 194 -16.09 -0.26 29.20
CA SER A 194 -16.96 -0.41 30.36
C SER A 194 -17.03 0.85 31.23
N GLN A 195 -16.05 1.73 31.09
CA GLN A 195 -15.99 3.00 31.83
C GLN A 195 -16.65 4.14 31.08
N ILE A 196 -17.11 3.92 29.85
CA ILE A 196 -17.69 4.93 28.98
C ILE A 196 -19.21 4.77 28.97
N HIS A 197 -19.91 5.89 29.13
CA HIS A 197 -21.38 5.89 29.07
C HIS A 197 -21.87 5.39 27.69
N PRO A 198 -22.95 4.59 27.60
CA PRO A 198 -23.45 4.06 26.33
C PRO A 198 -23.70 5.11 25.25
N ASP A 199 -24.25 6.26 25.61
CA ASP A 199 -24.49 7.36 24.65
C ASP A 199 -23.17 7.93 24.09
N ALA A 200 -22.12 8.00 24.91
CA ALA A 200 -20.81 8.42 24.46
C ALA A 200 -20.15 7.40 23.53
N LEU A 201 -20.41 6.09 23.71
CA LEU A 201 -19.98 5.05 22.79
C LEU A 201 -20.70 5.16 21.43
N LEU A 202 -22.00 5.44 21.43
CA LEU A 202 -22.77 5.68 20.20
C LEU A 202 -22.26 6.92 19.46
N TYR A 203 -21.97 7.99 20.19
CA TYR A 203 -21.36 9.18 19.62
C TYR A 203 -19.98 8.88 19.03
N LEU A 204 -19.12 8.16 19.75
CA LEU A 204 -17.80 7.73 19.26
C LEU A 204 -17.94 6.92 17.97
N HIS A 205 -18.84 5.95 17.93
CA HIS A 205 -19.11 5.15 16.74
C HIS A 205 -19.53 6.02 15.53
N SER A 206 -20.39 7.01 15.74
CA SER A 206 -20.82 7.94 14.68
C SER A 206 -19.67 8.82 14.17
N GLN A 207 -18.83 9.33 15.06
CA GLN A 207 -17.64 10.10 14.71
C GLN A 207 -16.62 9.28 13.94
N MET A 208 -16.45 8.03 14.33
CA MET A 208 -15.57 7.10 13.62
C MET A 208 -15.98 6.90 12.17
N LYS A 209 -17.29 6.75 11.90
CA LYS A 209 -17.76 6.64 10.52
C LYS A 209 -17.30 7.82 9.68
N GLN A 210 -17.41 9.04 10.20
CA GLN A 210 -16.98 10.26 9.51
C GLN A 210 -15.46 10.29 9.26
N LEU A 211 -14.66 9.81 10.22
CA LEU A 211 -13.20 9.74 10.10
C LEU A 211 -12.73 8.68 9.10
N LEU A 212 -13.48 7.59 8.95
CA LEU A 212 -13.13 6.45 8.10
C LEU A 212 -13.63 6.59 6.66
N LEU A 213 -14.62 7.45 6.40
CA LEU A 213 -15.11 7.73 5.05
C LEU A 213 -14.00 8.07 4.04
N PRO A 214 -13.02 8.96 4.35
CA PRO A 214 -11.96 9.28 3.40
C PRO A 214 -11.01 8.10 3.10
N MET A 215 -11.01 7.05 3.93
CA MET A 215 -10.20 5.86 3.71
C MET A 215 -10.86 4.86 2.75
N ALA A 216 -12.19 4.89 2.67
CA ALA A 216 -12.97 3.96 1.85
C ALA A 216 -13.52 4.61 0.58
N CYS A 217 -13.69 5.94 0.59
CA CYS A 217 -14.34 6.68 -0.48
C CYS A 217 -13.36 7.33 -1.44
N SER A 218 -13.69 7.28 -2.72
CA SER A 218 -12.98 8.02 -3.78
C SER A 218 -13.31 9.52 -3.71
N PRO A 219 -12.36 10.41 -4.02
CA PRO A 219 -12.62 11.85 -4.13
C PRO A 219 -13.72 12.21 -5.15
N GLN A 220 -13.95 11.33 -6.15
CA GLN A 220 -14.97 11.50 -7.18
C GLN A 220 -16.37 11.03 -6.72
N GLY A 221 -16.49 10.51 -5.50
CA GLY A 221 -17.67 9.85 -4.97
C GLY A 221 -17.65 8.32 -5.23
N GLY A 222 -18.45 7.61 -4.44
CA GLY A 222 -18.43 6.14 -4.44
C GLY A 222 -17.22 5.56 -3.69
N LEU A 223 -17.18 4.26 -3.55
CA LEU A 223 -16.06 3.54 -2.95
C LEU A 223 -14.81 3.62 -3.85
N MET A 224 -13.64 3.41 -3.26
CA MET A 224 -12.39 3.32 -4.03
C MET A 224 -12.50 2.25 -5.13
N PRO A 225 -11.80 2.40 -6.26
CA PRO A 225 -11.82 1.41 -7.34
C PRO A 225 -11.50 0.02 -6.83
N GLY A 226 -12.31 -0.98 -7.22
CA GLY A 226 -12.16 -2.37 -6.80
C GLY A 226 -12.71 -2.69 -5.40
N ILE A 227 -13.21 -1.70 -4.65
CA ILE A 227 -13.84 -1.91 -3.35
C ILE A 227 -15.36 -1.97 -3.51
N LEU A 228 -15.97 -3.02 -2.99
CA LEU A 228 -17.43 -3.24 -2.99
C LEU A 228 -18.07 -2.78 -1.68
N SER A 229 -17.35 -2.90 -0.57
CA SER A 229 -17.74 -2.39 0.75
C SER A 229 -16.53 -2.22 1.64
N ALA A 230 -16.65 -1.43 2.71
CA ALA A 230 -15.62 -1.34 3.74
C ALA A 230 -16.24 -1.55 5.12
N GLN A 231 -15.55 -2.31 5.98
CA GLN A 231 -15.96 -2.58 7.36
C GLN A 231 -14.81 -2.31 8.30
N PHE A 232 -15.04 -1.53 9.33
CA PHE A 232 -14.06 -1.17 10.33
C PHE A 232 -14.56 -1.59 11.71
N ALA A 233 -13.83 -2.49 12.36
CA ALA A 233 -14.13 -2.93 13.72
C ALA A 233 -13.14 -2.30 14.69
N MET A 234 -13.62 -1.99 15.89
CA MET A 234 -12.82 -1.43 16.97
C MET A 234 -13.11 -2.13 18.28
N GLN A 235 -12.07 -2.37 19.05
CA GLN A 235 -12.16 -2.91 20.39
C GLN A 235 -11.31 -2.13 21.39
N ASP A 236 -11.64 -2.25 22.67
CA ASP A 236 -10.85 -1.71 23.75
C ASP A 236 -9.66 -2.60 24.13
N LYS A 237 -8.86 -2.16 25.10
CA LYS A 237 -7.70 -2.92 25.63
C LYS A 237 -8.07 -4.29 26.23
N HIS A 238 -9.34 -4.54 26.53
CA HIS A 238 -9.87 -5.79 27.08
C HIS A 238 -10.56 -6.66 26.03
N GLY A 239 -10.54 -6.24 24.74
CA GLY A 239 -11.18 -6.96 23.63
C GLY A 239 -12.69 -6.77 23.54
N ARG A 240 -13.28 -5.79 24.26
CA ARG A 240 -14.70 -5.44 24.07
C ARG A 240 -14.85 -4.64 22.81
N ALA A 241 -15.66 -5.14 21.89
CA ALA A 241 -15.86 -4.53 20.59
C ALA A 241 -17.02 -3.53 20.60
N LEU A 242 -16.87 -2.45 19.83
CA LEU A 242 -17.98 -1.64 19.36
C LEU A 242 -18.66 -2.33 18.17
N PRO A 243 -19.93 -2.01 17.86
CA PRO A 243 -20.51 -2.38 16.58
C PRO A 243 -19.60 -1.95 15.44
N PRO A 244 -19.40 -2.78 14.40
CA PRO A 244 -18.55 -2.40 13.28
C PRO A 244 -19.15 -1.19 12.54
N VAL A 245 -18.26 -0.39 11.95
CA VAL A 245 -18.64 0.70 11.06
C VAL A 245 -18.63 0.17 9.63
N ASP A 246 -19.79 0.04 9.03
CA ASP A 246 -19.94 -0.34 7.64
C ASP A 246 -20.03 0.90 6.75
N ILE A 247 -19.25 0.91 5.67
CA ILE A 247 -19.25 1.96 4.65
C ILE A 247 -19.57 1.32 3.30
N SER A 248 -20.58 1.84 2.65
CA SER A 248 -21.06 1.43 1.34
C SER A 248 -20.92 2.56 0.32
N ALA A 249 -21.18 2.29 -0.93
CA ALA A 249 -21.14 3.30 -2.00
C ALA A 249 -22.09 4.49 -1.73
N VAL A 250 -23.21 4.25 -1.03
CA VAL A 250 -24.18 5.31 -0.68
C VAL A 250 -23.59 6.30 0.33
N ASP A 251 -22.75 5.81 1.26
CA ASP A 251 -22.09 6.66 2.26
C ASP A 251 -21.02 7.55 1.65
N CYS A 252 -20.49 7.15 0.49
CA CYS A 252 -19.49 7.89 -0.27
C CYS A 252 -20.10 8.89 -1.28
N ALA A 253 -21.40 9.05 -1.31
CA ALA A 253 -22.01 10.08 -2.15
C ALA A 253 -21.43 11.45 -1.75
N PRO A 254 -21.05 12.32 -2.72
CA PRO A 254 -20.55 13.64 -2.38
C PRO A 254 -21.62 14.31 -1.52
N THR A 255 -21.29 14.58 -0.27
CA THR A 255 -22.07 15.49 0.55
C THR A 255 -22.11 16.76 -0.29
N MET A 256 -23.26 17.09 -0.83
CA MET A 256 -23.47 18.41 -1.44
C MET A 256 -23.19 19.39 -0.32
N ALA A 257 -21.90 19.73 -0.19
CA ALA A 257 -21.45 20.78 0.68
C ALA A 257 -22.22 22.01 0.19
N THR A 258 -23.17 22.44 0.99
CA THR A 258 -23.80 23.74 0.94
C THR A 258 -22.67 24.76 0.88
N GLN A 259 -22.17 25.03 -0.33
CA GLN A 259 -21.46 26.27 -0.60
C GLN A 259 -22.55 27.39 -0.50
N LYS A 260 -22.56 28.04 0.63
CA LYS A 260 -23.13 29.37 0.81
C LYS A 260 -22.00 30.32 1.15
#